data_f3c69adafc583a9f181599ea830bf4e6
#
_entry.id   f3c69adafc583a9f181599ea830bf4e6
#
_cell.length_a   1.000
_cell.length_b   1.000
_cell.length_c   1.000
_cell.angle_alpha   90.00
_cell.angle_beta   90.00
_cell.angle_gamma   90.00
#
_symmetry.space_group_name_H-M   'P 1'
#
loop_
_entity.id
_entity.type
_entity.pdbx_description
1 polymer ?
#
loop_
_entity_poly.entity_id
_entity_poly.type
_entity_poly.pdbx_seq_one_letter_code
_entity_poly.pdbx_strand_id
1 'polypeptide(L)'
;MASSGVLIEGLSKRYGDGETAVLALREVNMHVAPGEVVGLVGPSGSGKSTLLKCLGAVIDPSGGRMVLGEDVIFDKRWRVRDLRALRRDKIGFVFQAPYLIPFLDVTDNVALLPMLAGIADREARHRALELLTALDVQHRAKAMPSQLSGGEQQRV
;
A
#
# COMPACT_ATOMS: atom_id res chain seq x y z
N MET A 1 8.22 18.40 -16.64
CA MET A 1 9.06 18.27 -15.42
C MET A 1 9.04 16.82 -15.02
N ALA A 2 10.17 16.21 -14.72
CA ALA A 2 10.22 14.80 -14.33
C ALA A 2 9.47 14.64 -13.00
N SER A 3 8.51 13.72 -12.95
CA SER A 3 7.83 13.32 -11.70
C SER A 3 8.90 12.97 -10.66
N SER A 4 8.84 13.57 -9.49
CA SER A 4 9.89 13.45 -8.47
C SER A 4 9.78 12.19 -7.62
N GLY A 5 9.25 11.08 -8.15
CA GLY A 5 9.24 9.78 -7.43
C GLY A 5 8.73 9.88 -5.99
N VAL A 6 9.50 9.38 -5.03
CA VAL A 6 9.24 9.48 -3.59
C VAL A 6 10.42 10.18 -2.91
N LEU A 7 10.15 11.22 -2.12
CA LEU A 7 11.15 11.91 -1.31
C LEU A 7 10.70 11.91 0.15
N ILE A 8 11.61 11.54 1.04
CA ILE A 8 11.44 11.55 2.49
C ILE A 8 12.58 12.36 3.11
N GLU A 9 12.22 13.29 3.98
CA GLU A 9 13.17 14.16 4.68
C GLU A 9 12.88 14.14 6.18
N GLY A 10 13.83 13.67 6.98
CA GLY A 10 13.77 13.66 8.44
C GLY A 10 12.56 12.90 9.03
N LEU A 11 12.07 11.86 8.33
CA LEU A 11 10.86 11.15 8.75
C LEU A 11 11.09 10.41 10.06
N SER A 12 10.23 10.69 11.03
CA SER A 12 10.32 10.09 12.35
C SER A 12 8.96 9.48 12.75
N LYS A 13 9.01 8.36 13.48
CA LYS A 13 7.84 7.73 14.09
C LYS A 13 8.15 7.29 15.50
N ARG A 14 7.37 7.82 16.44
CA ARG A 14 7.37 7.46 17.84
C ARG A 14 6.04 6.77 18.18
N TYR A 15 6.10 5.69 18.94
CA TYR A 15 4.96 5.01 19.53
C TYR A 15 4.99 5.19 21.04
N GLY A 16 3.82 5.39 21.64
CA GLY A 16 3.67 5.64 23.07
C GLY A 16 4.18 7.01 23.52
N ASP A 17 3.99 7.30 24.79
CA ASP A 17 4.33 8.57 25.44
C ASP A 17 5.23 8.34 26.65
N GLY A 18 5.92 9.40 27.09
CA GLY A 18 6.79 9.39 28.27
C GLY A 18 8.00 8.45 28.11
N GLU A 19 8.38 7.81 29.23
CA GLU A 19 9.58 6.96 29.32
C GLU A 19 9.48 5.64 28.55
N THR A 20 8.27 5.17 28.26
CA THR A 20 8.03 3.92 27.52
C THR A 20 7.96 4.12 26.01
N ALA A 21 8.17 5.34 25.53
CA ALA A 21 8.08 5.66 24.12
C ALA A 21 9.18 4.97 23.30
N VAL A 22 8.77 4.32 22.23
CA VAL A 22 9.68 3.68 21.27
C VAL A 22 9.80 4.53 20.00
N LEU A 23 11.03 4.96 19.70
CA LEU A 23 11.34 5.66 18.46
C LEU A 23 11.63 4.64 17.35
N ALA A 24 10.59 4.31 16.57
CA ALA A 24 10.66 3.30 15.52
C ALA A 24 11.33 3.82 14.22
N LEU A 25 11.21 5.11 13.93
CA LEU A 25 11.92 5.79 12.85
C LEU A 25 12.62 7.04 13.42
N ARG A 26 13.89 7.22 13.06
CA ARG A 26 14.72 8.35 13.51
C ARG A 26 15.23 9.11 12.29
N GLU A 27 14.62 10.25 11.97
CA GLU A 27 15.04 11.19 10.94
C GLU A 27 15.46 10.50 9.62
N VAL A 28 14.63 9.57 9.17
CA VAL A 28 14.90 8.80 7.94
C VAL A 28 14.83 9.72 6.73
N ASN A 29 15.88 9.64 5.90
CA ASN A 29 15.96 10.32 4.62
C ASN A 29 16.03 9.28 3.51
N MET A 30 15.22 9.43 2.46
CA MET A 30 15.19 8.52 1.32
C MET A 30 14.71 9.26 0.08
N HIS A 31 15.29 8.92 -1.05
CA HIS A 31 14.82 9.35 -2.36
C HIS A 31 14.69 8.11 -3.26
N VAL A 32 13.58 7.98 -3.95
CA VAL A 32 13.32 6.94 -4.95
C VAL A 32 12.91 7.63 -6.24
N ALA A 33 13.68 7.44 -7.29
CA ALA A 33 13.39 8.01 -8.60
C ALA A 33 12.17 7.32 -9.27
N PRO A 34 11.48 7.98 -10.20
CA PRO A 34 10.45 7.34 -11.01
C PRO A 34 10.99 6.10 -11.73
N GLY A 35 10.26 4.98 -11.65
CA GLY A 35 10.65 3.71 -12.26
C GLY A 35 11.72 2.93 -11.50
N GLU A 36 12.23 3.46 -10.38
CA GLU A 36 13.22 2.78 -9.55
C GLU A 36 12.55 1.73 -8.63
N VAL A 37 13.22 0.60 -8.43
CA VAL A 37 12.88 -0.43 -7.46
C VAL A 37 13.88 -0.41 -6.33
N VAL A 38 13.42 -0.23 -5.10
CA VAL A 38 14.26 -0.14 -3.91
C VAL A 38 13.94 -1.25 -2.92
N GLY A 39 14.96 -1.98 -2.49
CA GLY A 39 14.85 -3.01 -1.44
C GLY A 39 15.24 -2.44 -0.07
N LEU A 40 14.33 -2.52 0.91
CA LEU A 40 14.64 -2.22 2.31
C LEU A 40 15.17 -3.47 3.01
N VAL A 41 16.44 -3.45 3.37
CA VAL A 41 17.12 -4.57 4.06
C VAL A 41 17.47 -4.19 5.51
N GLY A 42 17.56 -5.19 6.37
CA GLY A 42 17.94 -5.01 7.77
C GLY A 42 17.27 -6.04 8.71
N PRO A 43 17.72 -6.12 9.97
CA PRO A 43 17.20 -7.08 10.95
C PRO A 43 15.73 -6.82 11.31
N SER A 44 15.10 -7.79 11.99
CA SER A 44 13.77 -7.60 12.58
C SER A 44 13.81 -6.43 13.57
N GLY A 45 12.75 -5.63 13.61
CA GLY A 45 12.68 -4.45 14.49
C GLY A 45 13.39 -3.19 13.98
N SER A 46 14.09 -3.20 12.83
CA SER A 46 14.78 -2.03 12.30
C SER A 46 13.88 -0.93 11.70
N GLY A 47 12.57 -1.05 11.82
CA GLY A 47 11.63 0.00 11.37
C GLY A 47 11.13 -0.13 9.92
N LYS A 48 11.56 -1.14 9.13
CA LYS A 48 11.16 -1.30 7.73
C LYS A 48 9.65 -1.27 7.50
N SER A 49 8.91 -2.10 8.24
CA SER A 49 7.44 -2.14 8.15
C SER A 49 6.79 -0.83 8.62
N THR A 50 7.38 -0.16 9.60
CA THR A 50 6.93 1.16 10.06
C THR A 50 7.12 2.21 8.97
N LEU A 51 8.26 2.21 8.29
CA LEU A 51 8.54 3.10 7.17
C LEU A 51 7.53 2.89 6.03
N LEU A 52 7.33 1.65 5.61
CA LEU A 52 6.34 1.31 4.56
C LEU A 52 4.91 1.70 4.96
N LYS A 53 4.52 1.52 6.23
CA LYS A 53 3.20 1.95 6.72
C LYS A 53 3.04 3.48 6.74
N CYS A 54 4.09 4.23 7.06
CA CYS A 54 4.09 5.69 6.97
C CYS A 54 3.97 6.15 5.51
N LEU A 55 4.80 5.58 4.60
CA LEU A 55 4.77 5.85 3.17
C LEU A 55 3.39 5.56 2.55
N GLY A 56 2.81 4.45 2.98
CA GLY A 56 1.48 4.04 2.54
C GLY A 56 0.32 4.83 3.17
N ALA A 57 0.60 5.87 3.97
CA ALA A 57 -0.42 6.63 4.71
C ALA A 57 -1.37 5.74 5.55
N VAL A 58 -0.85 4.59 6.07
CA VAL A 58 -1.58 3.68 6.96
C VAL A 58 -1.44 4.11 8.41
N ILE A 59 -0.27 4.67 8.77
CA ILE A 59 -0.01 5.24 10.10
C ILE A 59 0.57 6.64 9.95
N ASP A 60 0.28 7.50 10.92
CA ASP A 60 0.77 8.87 10.93
C ASP A 60 2.25 8.90 11.32
N PRO A 61 3.14 9.57 10.55
CA PRO A 61 4.45 9.94 11.04
C PRO A 61 4.36 10.87 12.25
N SER A 62 5.39 10.89 13.09
CA SER A 62 5.50 11.85 14.21
C SER A 62 6.19 13.16 13.81
N GLY A 63 6.92 13.17 12.70
CA GLY A 63 7.60 14.33 12.16
C GLY A 63 8.26 14.05 10.82
N GLY A 64 8.83 15.09 10.22
CA GLY A 64 9.49 15.04 8.94
C GLY A 64 8.59 15.48 7.78
N ARG A 65 9.03 15.16 6.56
CA ARG A 65 8.34 15.53 5.31
C ARG A 65 8.33 14.36 4.33
N MET A 66 7.22 14.21 3.58
CA MET A 66 7.08 13.24 2.50
C MET A 66 6.49 13.90 1.26
N VAL A 67 7.09 13.61 0.11
CA VAL A 67 6.62 14.02 -1.22
C VAL A 67 6.38 12.76 -2.04
N LEU A 68 5.25 12.73 -2.75
CA LEU A 68 4.88 11.66 -3.67
C LEU A 68 4.57 12.30 -5.04
N GLY A 69 5.39 11.98 -6.03
CA GLY A 69 5.36 12.71 -7.28
C GLY A 69 5.72 14.18 -7.11
N GLU A 70 4.81 15.08 -7.45
CA GLU A 70 4.98 16.53 -7.25
C GLU A 70 4.30 17.04 -5.97
N ASP A 71 3.54 16.17 -5.29
CA ASP A 71 2.70 16.55 -4.17
C ASP A 71 3.41 16.36 -2.82
N VAL A 72 3.49 17.40 -2.00
CA VAL A 72 3.83 17.28 -0.60
C VAL A 72 2.65 16.67 0.14
N ILE A 73 2.73 15.38 0.48
CA ILE A 73 1.64 14.66 1.14
C ILE A 73 1.68 14.80 2.66
N PHE A 74 2.86 14.96 3.25
CA PHE A 74 3.08 15.15 4.68
C PHE A 74 4.20 16.17 4.93
N ASP A 75 3.98 17.10 5.87
CA ASP A 75 4.98 18.03 6.39
C ASP A 75 4.57 18.41 7.81
N LYS A 76 5.15 17.69 8.80
CA LYS A 76 4.78 17.71 10.23
C LYS A 76 3.31 17.35 10.50
N ARG A 77 2.46 17.39 9.49
CA ARG A 77 1.04 16.97 9.46
C ARG A 77 0.67 16.60 8.02
N TRP A 78 -0.43 15.88 7.86
CA TRP A 78 -0.96 15.59 6.53
C TRP A 78 -1.33 16.88 5.79
N ARG A 79 -0.92 16.98 4.54
CA ARG A 79 -1.25 18.08 3.61
C ARG A 79 -2.38 17.71 2.67
N VAL A 80 -2.74 16.45 2.60
CA VAL A 80 -3.89 15.93 1.86
C VAL A 80 -5.12 15.82 2.76
N ARG A 81 -6.28 16.18 2.21
CA ARG A 81 -7.55 16.18 2.97
C ARG A 81 -8.13 14.78 3.11
N ASP A 82 -7.98 13.95 2.09
CA ASP A 82 -8.52 12.60 2.04
C ASP A 82 -7.40 11.56 1.83
N LEU A 83 -7.00 10.94 2.93
CA LEU A 83 -6.00 9.86 2.92
C LEU A 83 -6.52 8.57 2.27
N ARG A 84 -7.85 8.36 2.20
CA ARG A 84 -8.43 7.20 1.52
C ARG A 84 -8.28 7.38 0.01
N ALA A 85 -8.59 8.57 -0.51
CA ALA A 85 -8.37 8.91 -1.91
C ALA A 85 -6.87 8.81 -2.28
N LEU A 86 -5.96 9.33 -1.43
CA LEU A 86 -4.52 9.18 -1.65
C LEU A 86 -4.12 7.70 -1.81
N ARG A 87 -4.55 6.83 -0.89
CA ARG A 87 -4.24 5.39 -0.99
C ARG A 87 -4.87 4.73 -2.21
N ARG A 88 -6.15 5.03 -2.48
CA ARG A 88 -6.86 4.45 -3.62
C ARG A 88 -6.23 4.82 -4.97
N ASP A 89 -5.85 6.09 -5.13
CA ASP A 89 -5.53 6.66 -6.44
C ASP A 89 -4.03 6.75 -6.73
N LYS A 90 -3.17 6.72 -5.68
CA LYS A 90 -1.73 6.99 -5.81
C LYS A 90 -0.83 5.90 -5.24
N ILE A 91 -1.33 4.95 -4.45
CA ILE A 91 -0.51 3.99 -3.74
C ILE A 91 -1.05 2.57 -3.93
N GLY A 92 -0.25 1.69 -4.51
CA GLY A 92 -0.55 0.26 -4.56
C GLY A 92 0.10 -0.48 -3.39
N PHE A 93 -0.63 -1.42 -2.78
CA PHE A 93 -0.11 -2.26 -1.70
C PHE A 93 -0.05 -3.72 -2.13
N VAL A 94 1.08 -4.35 -1.87
CA VAL A 94 1.18 -5.82 -1.84
C VAL A 94 1.53 -6.23 -0.42
N PHE A 95 0.63 -6.95 0.23
CA PHE A 95 0.79 -7.38 1.62
C PHE A 95 1.51 -8.72 1.71
N GLN A 96 2.17 -8.98 2.84
CA GLN A 96 2.78 -10.27 3.13
C GLN A 96 1.72 -11.38 3.26
N ALA A 97 0.56 -11.07 3.83
CA ALA A 97 -0.62 -11.93 3.83
C ALA A 97 -1.65 -11.35 2.83
N PRO A 98 -2.31 -12.17 2.02
CA PRO A 98 -3.18 -11.70 0.94
C PRO A 98 -4.46 -10.99 1.42
N TYR A 99 -4.90 -11.22 2.65
CA TYR A 99 -6.10 -10.59 3.26
C TYR A 99 -7.37 -10.67 2.40
N LEU A 100 -7.53 -11.76 1.65
CA LEU A 100 -8.73 -11.96 0.85
C LEU A 100 -9.98 -12.09 1.74
N ILE A 101 -11.10 -11.57 1.26
CA ILE A 101 -12.38 -11.65 1.95
C ILE A 101 -12.91 -13.08 1.78
N PRO A 102 -13.06 -13.86 2.86
CA PRO A 102 -13.24 -15.32 2.76
C PRO A 102 -14.59 -15.76 2.19
N PHE A 103 -15.59 -14.89 2.19
CA PHE A 103 -16.95 -15.16 1.67
C PHE A 103 -17.20 -14.57 0.27
N LEU A 104 -16.20 -14.00 -0.36
CA LEU A 104 -16.22 -13.57 -1.75
C LEU A 104 -15.37 -14.51 -2.60
N ASP A 105 -15.82 -14.79 -3.82
CA ASP A 105 -14.98 -15.52 -4.76
C ASP A 105 -13.78 -14.66 -5.24
N VAL A 106 -12.88 -15.26 -5.99
CA VAL A 106 -11.65 -14.59 -6.47
C VAL A 106 -12.00 -13.36 -7.32
N THR A 107 -12.97 -13.46 -8.23
CA THR A 107 -13.38 -12.33 -9.07
C THR A 107 -13.94 -11.19 -8.23
N ASP A 108 -14.76 -11.50 -7.24
CA ASP A 108 -15.35 -10.51 -6.34
C ASP A 108 -14.33 -9.85 -5.43
N ASN A 109 -13.33 -10.59 -4.94
CA ASN A 109 -12.23 -10.02 -4.19
C ASN A 109 -11.47 -8.95 -5.00
N VAL A 110 -11.18 -9.21 -6.28
CA VAL A 110 -10.49 -8.26 -7.16
C VAL A 110 -11.40 -7.11 -7.58
N ALA A 111 -12.68 -7.37 -7.87
CA ALA A 111 -13.63 -6.37 -8.34
C ALA A 111 -14.08 -5.40 -7.24
N LEU A 112 -13.94 -5.78 -5.96
CA LEU A 112 -14.49 -5.03 -4.83
C LEU A 112 -13.97 -3.58 -4.77
N LEU A 113 -12.67 -3.36 -4.89
CA LEU A 113 -12.10 -2.01 -4.80
C LEU A 113 -12.58 -1.08 -5.93
N PRO A 114 -12.58 -1.48 -7.20
CA PRO A 114 -13.20 -0.71 -8.28
C PRO A 114 -14.68 -0.41 -8.03
N MET A 115 -15.45 -1.37 -7.53
CA MET A 115 -16.86 -1.16 -7.19
C MET A 115 -17.05 -0.14 -6.08
N LEU A 116 -16.25 -0.20 -5.02
CA LEU A 116 -16.24 0.80 -3.94
C LEU A 116 -15.80 2.19 -4.43
N ALA A 117 -15.04 2.27 -5.51
CA ALA A 117 -14.68 3.51 -6.18
C ALA A 117 -15.78 4.03 -7.14
N GLY A 118 -16.93 3.35 -7.24
CA GLY A 118 -18.06 3.76 -8.05
C GLY A 118 -18.09 3.22 -9.48
N ILE A 119 -17.19 2.29 -9.83
CA ILE A 119 -17.23 1.60 -11.12
C ILE A 119 -18.39 0.61 -11.11
N ALA A 120 -19.15 0.56 -12.23
CA ALA A 120 -20.27 -0.36 -12.37
C ALA A 120 -19.83 -1.83 -12.23
N ASP A 121 -20.63 -2.66 -11.56
CA ASP A 121 -20.34 -4.07 -11.24
C ASP A 121 -19.82 -4.85 -12.45
N ARG A 122 -20.53 -4.77 -13.58
CA ARG A 122 -20.14 -5.47 -14.81
C ARG A 122 -18.74 -5.08 -15.30
N GLU A 123 -18.41 -3.81 -15.25
CA GLU A 123 -17.10 -3.30 -15.67
C GLU A 123 -16.01 -3.68 -14.69
N ALA A 124 -16.27 -3.57 -13.38
CA ALA A 124 -15.35 -3.97 -12.34
C ALA A 124 -14.96 -5.45 -12.43
N ARG A 125 -15.96 -6.33 -12.65
CA ARG A 125 -15.73 -7.78 -12.85
C ARG A 125 -14.98 -8.07 -14.15
N HIS A 126 -15.25 -7.32 -15.23
CA HIS A 126 -14.51 -7.49 -16.48
C HIS A 126 -13.03 -7.17 -16.28
N ARG A 127 -12.70 -6.04 -15.67
CA ARG A 127 -11.33 -5.65 -15.32
C ARG A 127 -10.66 -6.66 -14.40
N ALA A 128 -11.42 -7.19 -13.42
CA ALA A 128 -10.91 -8.23 -12.53
C ALA A 128 -10.47 -9.48 -13.31
N LEU A 129 -11.27 -9.96 -14.26
CA LEU A 129 -10.92 -11.11 -15.09
C LEU A 129 -9.70 -10.86 -15.99
N GLU A 130 -9.54 -9.66 -16.52
CA GLU A 130 -8.34 -9.27 -17.28
C GLU A 130 -7.08 -9.35 -16.39
N LEU A 131 -7.13 -8.81 -15.16
CA LEU A 131 -6.02 -8.87 -14.21
C LEU A 131 -5.71 -10.31 -13.78
N LEU A 132 -6.72 -11.12 -13.50
CA LEU A 132 -6.56 -12.53 -13.16
C LEU A 132 -5.92 -13.33 -14.31
N THR A 133 -6.24 -12.96 -15.56
CA THR A 133 -5.61 -13.55 -16.75
C THR A 133 -4.14 -13.15 -16.84
N ALA A 134 -3.82 -11.88 -16.65
CA ALA A 134 -2.46 -11.37 -16.68
C ALA A 134 -1.55 -11.99 -15.61
N LEU A 135 -2.15 -12.41 -14.47
CA LEU A 135 -1.45 -13.04 -13.36
C LEU A 135 -1.54 -14.59 -13.37
N ASP A 136 -2.05 -15.19 -14.45
CA ASP A 136 -2.19 -16.65 -14.63
C ASP A 136 -2.96 -17.33 -13.49
N VAL A 137 -4.06 -16.71 -13.05
CA VAL A 137 -4.94 -17.24 -11.99
C VAL A 137 -6.43 -17.20 -12.38
N GLN A 138 -6.76 -16.86 -13.62
CA GLN A 138 -8.14 -16.79 -14.13
C GLN A 138 -8.92 -18.11 -13.96
N HIS A 139 -8.21 -19.27 -14.03
CA HIS A 139 -8.83 -20.59 -13.83
C HIS A 139 -9.44 -20.76 -12.42
N ARG A 140 -9.09 -19.88 -11.47
CA ARG A 140 -9.63 -19.81 -10.11
C ARG A 140 -10.70 -18.73 -9.91
N ALA A 141 -11.13 -18.05 -10.95
CA ALA A 141 -12.02 -16.88 -10.87
C ALA A 141 -13.26 -17.08 -9.97
N LYS A 142 -13.82 -18.29 -9.94
CA LYS A 142 -14.99 -18.65 -9.13
C LYS A 142 -14.66 -19.41 -7.84
N ALA A 143 -13.39 -19.63 -7.55
CA ALA A 143 -12.98 -20.31 -6.32
C ALA A 143 -13.10 -19.39 -5.11
N MET A 144 -13.31 -19.96 -3.93
CA MET A 144 -13.23 -19.24 -2.66
C MET A 144 -11.76 -19.17 -2.20
N PRO A 145 -11.36 -18.16 -1.42
CA PRO A 145 -9.99 -18.03 -0.90
C PRO A 145 -9.44 -19.30 -0.23
N SER A 146 -10.29 -20.03 0.49
CA SER A 146 -9.91 -21.30 1.16
C SER A 146 -9.53 -22.44 0.20
N GLN A 147 -9.87 -22.32 -1.08
CA GLN A 147 -9.60 -23.32 -2.12
C GLN A 147 -8.31 -23.01 -2.90
N LEU A 148 -7.65 -21.90 -2.57
CA LEU A 148 -6.45 -21.43 -3.25
C LEU A 148 -5.18 -21.87 -2.50
N SER A 149 -4.16 -22.23 -3.24
CA SER A 149 -2.80 -22.32 -2.70
C SER A 149 -2.28 -20.96 -2.26
N GLY A 150 -1.27 -20.90 -1.39
CA GLY A 150 -0.68 -19.64 -0.94
C GLY A 150 -0.17 -18.76 -2.10
N GLY A 151 0.42 -19.37 -3.13
CA GLY A 151 0.87 -18.67 -4.33
C GLY A 151 -0.28 -18.12 -5.18
N GLU A 152 -1.42 -18.83 -5.29
CA GLU A 152 -2.62 -18.34 -5.96
C GLU A 152 -3.24 -17.19 -5.18
N GLN A 153 -3.34 -17.30 -3.85
CA GLN A 153 -3.84 -16.22 -3.00
C GLN A 153 -3.00 -14.93 -3.11
N GLN A 154 -1.68 -15.07 -3.28
CA GLN A 154 -0.78 -13.93 -3.42
C GLN A 154 -0.92 -13.23 -4.79
N ARG A 155 -1.36 -13.95 -5.82
CA ARG A 155 -1.61 -13.39 -7.15
C ARG A 155 -3.01 -12.74 -7.30
N VAL A 156 -3.93 -13.08 -6.42
CA VAL A 156 -5.26 -12.46 -6.30
C VAL A 156 -5.20 -11.17 -5.51
#